data_4281d3c678f20058cde4745153c60bdc
#
_entry.id   4281d3c678f20058cde4745153c60bdc
#
_cell.length_a   1.000
_cell.length_b   1.000
_cell.length_c   1.000
_cell.angle_alpha   90.00
_cell.angle_beta   90.00
_cell.angle_gamma   90.00
#
_symmetry.space_group_name_H-M   'P 1'
#
loop_
_entity.id
_entity.type
_entity.pdbx_description
1 polymer ?
#
loop_
_entity_poly.entity_id
_entity_poly.type
_entity_poly.pdbx_seq_one_letter_code
_entity_poly.pdbx_strand_id
1 'polypeptide(L)'
;DEIGEEEANGQISATGSWDLVGARTGEFWRMLAVEDHWRKTPHFAEMVFWEIPEESSRIAGLQTGQLDTTLIAFDSIPLIESIPGAELMSFPGGGESALTFYGQYYVGLGTEDQQPGYDPSYPWVSSNADLDSPEWEQARLVRKALAIAIDRQAIVDTLLGGRGQAAVLWDFGQYEKTWLPDDMRWEY
;
A
#
# COMPACT_ATOMS: atom_id res chain seq x y z
N ASP A 1 10.33 21.78 19.34
CA ASP A 1 9.74 22.33 18.17
C ASP A 1 10.11 23.79 17.91
N GLU A 2 11.42 24.10 17.96
CA GLU A 2 11.93 25.46 17.79
C GLU A 2 12.43 25.73 16.37
N ILE A 3 12.48 24.69 15.51
CA ILE A 3 12.87 24.82 14.10
C ILE A 3 11.64 24.65 13.20
N GLY A 4 11.56 25.48 12.16
CA GLY A 4 10.49 25.38 11.18
C GLY A 4 10.58 24.11 10.34
N GLU A 5 9.49 23.75 9.65
CA GLU A 5 9.40 22.55 8.83
C GLU A 5 10.50 22.50 7.74
N GLU A 6 10.81 23.61 7.12
CA GLU A 6 11.85 23.71 6.08
C GLU A 6 13.25 23.44 6.64
N GLU A 7 13.55 23.96 7.83
CA GLU A 7 14.82 23.73 8.50
C GLU A 7 14.92 22.30 9.07
N ALA A 8 13.81 21.74 9.57
CA ALA A 8 13.74 20.36 10.01
C ALA A 8 13.99 19.36 8.87
N ASN A 9 13.49 19.64 7.68
CA ASN A 9 13.73 18.82 6.49
C ASN A 9 15.20 18.88 6.01
N GLY A 10 15.93 19.93 6.35
CA GLY A 10 17.37 20.07 6.06
C GLY A 10 18.30 19.44 7.10
N GLN A 11 17.80 19.13 8.30
CA GLN A 11 18.58 18.61 9.43
C GLN A 11 18.02 17.29 9.94
N ILE A 12 17.92 16.29 9.07
CA ILE A 12 17.41 14.97 9.47
C ILE A 12 18.46 14.28 10.32
N SER A 13 18.14 14.11 11.63
CA SER A 13 18.89 13.25 12.53
C SER A 13 18.12 11.96 12.71
N ALA A 14 18.62 10.89 12.12
CA ALA A 14 17.96 9.58 12.14
C ALA A 14 18.87 8.54 12.83
N THR A 15 18.26 7.45 13.30
CA THR A 15 18.97 6.30 13.89
C THR A 15 19.15 5.17 12.88
N GLY A 16 18.83 5.43 11.61
CA GLY A 16 18.99 4.48 10.50
C GLY A 16 20.43 4.36 10.03
N SER A 17 20.69 3.33 9.23
CA SER A 17 22.02 3.05 8.69
C SER A 17 22.40 3.91 7.46
N TRP A 18 21.59 4.92 7.16
CA TRP A 18 21.79 5.82 6.04
C TRP A 18 21.61 7.27 6.46
N ASP A 19 22.55 8.14 6.08
CA ASP A 19 22.48 9.59 6.27
C ASP A 19 22.03 10.27 4.98
N LEU A 20 20.98 11.07 5.04
CA LEU A 20 20.54 11.91 3.92
C LEU A 20 21.52 13.07 3.73
N VAL A 21 22.23 13.08 2.60
CA VAL A 21 23.27 14.07 2.30
C VAL A 21 22.90 15.02 1.17
N GLY A 22 21.80 14.78 0.50
CA GLY A 22 21.28 15.66 -0.55
C GLY A 22 19.88 15.25 -1.00
N ALA A 23 19.05 16.24 -1.26
CA ALA A 23 17.72 16.04 -1.82
C ALA A 23 17.38 17.18 -2.75
N ARG A 24 16.62 16.87 -3.80
CA ARG A 24 15.94 17.85 -4.65
C ARG A 24 14.54 17.32 -4.92
N THR A 25 13.55 18.01 -4.40
CA THR A 25 12.14 17.66 -4.57
C THR A 25 11.80 17.51 -6.04
N GLY A 26 11.14 16.40 -6.39
CA GLY A 26 10.79 16.07 -7.77
C GLY A 26 11.95 15.51 -8.61
N GLU A 27 13.12 15.28 -8.02
CA GLU A 27 14.27 14.74 -8.76
C GLU A 27 14.92 13.55 -8.04
N PHE A 28 15.48 13.77 -6.83
CA PHE A 28 16.20 12.69 -6.13
C PHE A 28 16.37 12.91 -4.63
N TRP A 29 16.66 11.80 -3.93
CA TRP A 29 17.23 11.75 -2.56
C TRP A 29 18.50 10.94 -2.58
N ARG A 30 19.58 11.48 -2.03
CA ARG A 30 20.91 10.87 -1.98
C ARG A 30 21.30 10.59 -0.54
N MET A 31 21.69 9.35 -0.26
CA MET A 31 22.05 8.86 1.06
C MET A 31 23.41 8.21 1.03
N LEU A 32 24.20 8.44 2.09
CA LEU A 32 25.46 7.75 2.34
C LEU A 32 25.31 6.74 3.48
N ALA A 33 26.01 5.63 3.38
CA ALA A 33 26.05 4.64 4.44
C ALA A 33 26.73 5.20 5.69
N VAL A 34 26.14 4.92 6.86
CA VAL A 34 26.77 5.18 8.15
C VAL A 34 27.77 4.05 8.42
N GLU A 35 29.07 4.40 8.48
CA GLU A 35 30.12 3.46 8.85
C GLU A 35 29.95 3.03 10.31
N ASP A 36 30.24 1.77 10.60
CA ASP A 36 30.14 1.18 11.94
C ASP A 36 28.78 1.37 12.62
N HIS A 37 27.70 1.36 11.82
CA HIS A 37 26.34 1.53 12.34
C HIS A 37 26.02 0.46 13.39
N TRP A 38 25.46 0.88 14.52
CA TRP A 38 25.19 0.05 15.71
C TRP A 38 24.38 -1.23 15.44
N ARG A 39 23.54 -1.24 14.43
CA ARG A 39 22.73 -2.39 14.04
C ARG A 39 23.35 -3.18 12.91
N LYS A 40 23.70 -2.53 11.81
CA LYS A 40 24.33 -3.13 10.65
C LYS A 40 24.82 -2.02 9.70
N THR A 41 26.07 -2.07 9.32
CA THR A 41 26.59 -1.22 8.24
C THR A 41 26.06 -1.69 6.88
N PRO A 42 25.55 -0.80 6.02
CA PRO A 42 25.14 -1.14 4.67
C PRO A 42 26.26 -1.74 3.82
N HIS A 43 25.89 -2.57 2.85
CA HIS A 43 26.86 -3.10 1.89
C HIS A 43 27.26 -2.09 0.80
N PHE A 44 26.34 -1.17 0.47
CA PHE A 44 26.59 -0.11 -0.51
C PHE A 44 27.02 1.14 0.22
N ALA A 45 27.98 1.87 -0.35
CA ALA A 45 28.43 3.13 0.23
C ALA A 45 27.45 4.28 0.01
N GLU A 46 26.70 4.21 -1.06
CA GLU A 46 25.74 5.24 -1.47
C GLU A 46 24.46 4.64 -2.03
N MET A 47 23.34 5.30 -1.80
CA MET A 47 22.04 4.98 -2.35
C MET A 47 21.39 6.26 -2.85
N VAL A 48 20.90 6.25 -4.09
CA VAL A 48 20.17 7.37 -4.68
C VAL A 48 18.80 6.92 -5.13
N PHE A 49 17.76 7.55 -4.58
CA PHE A 49 16.40 7.38 -5.04
C PHE A 49 16.06 8.47 -6.06
N TRP A 50 15.83 8.07 -7.30
CA TRP A 50 15.39 8.96 -8.36
C TRP A 50 13.86 9.00 -8.43
N GLU A 51 13.28 10.19 -8.49
CA GLU A 51 11.88 10.38 -8.75
C GLU A 51 11.63 10.42 -10.26
N ILE A 52 11.31 9.27 -10.85
CA ILE A 52 11.02 9.12 -12.27
C ILE A 52 9.58 8.64 -12.41
N PRO A 53 8.60 9.54 -12.67
CA PRO A 53 7.18 9.17 -12.74
C PRO A 53 6.88 8.15 -13.83
N GLU A 54 7.45 8.34 -15.01
CA GLU A 54 7.17 7.52 -16.19
C GLU A 54 7.83 6.14 -16.11
N GLU A 55 7.03 5.08 -16.09
CA GLU A 55 7.53 3.70 -16.01
C GLU A 55 8.45 3.32 -17.15
N SER A 56 8.13 3.72 -18.39
CA SER A 56 8.98 3.48 -19.56
C SER A 56 10.39 4.05 -19.40
N SER A 57 10.52 5.22 -18.76
CA SER A 57 11.81 5.84 -18.46
C SER A 57 12.57 5.06 -17.40
N ARG A 58 11.87 4.53 -16.37
CA ARG A 58 12.49 3.67 -15.36
C ARG A 58 12.99 2.37 -15.96
N ILE A 59 12.21 1.73 -16.83
CA ILE A 59 12.62 0.50 -17.52
C ILE A 59 13.82 0.77 -18.43
N ALA A 60 13.85 1.88 -19.16
CA ALA A 60 15.00 2.26 -19.97
C ALA A 60 16.25 2.50 -19.11
N GLY A 61 16.10 3.11 -17.95
CA GLY A 61 17.18 3.28 -16.96
C GLY A 61 17.74 1.96 -16.47
N LEU A 62 16.88 0.96 -16.22
CA LEU A 62 17.30 -0.40 -15.86
C LEU A 62 18.05 -1.08 -17.02
N GLN A 63 17.53 -0.98 -18.25
CA GLN A 63 18.15 -1.57 -19.45
C GLN A 63 19.55 -1.01 -19.75
N THR A 64 19.76 0.27 -19.46
CA THR A 64 21.03 0.96 -19.70
C THR A 64 21.99 0.90 -18.52
N GLY A 65 21.58 0.32 -17.39
CA GLY A 65 22.38 0.28 -16.15
C GLY A 65 22.48 1.62 -15.44
N GLN A 66 21.60 2.58 -15.75
CA GLN A 66 21.48 3.84 -15.00
C GLN A 66 20.71 3.66 -13.70
N LEU A 67 19.86 2.65 -13.63
CA LEU A 67 19.14 2.22 -12.43
C LEU A 67 19.50 0.77 -12.13
N ASP A 68 19.79 0.49 -10.87
CA ASP A 68 20.03 -0.87 -10.37
C ASP A 68 18.72 -1.59 -10.03
N THR A 69 17.68 -0.85 -9.66
CA THR A 69 16.36 -1.41 -9.31
C THR A 69 15.25 -0.41 -9.61
N THR A 70 14.06 -0.91 -9.88
CA THR A 70 12.86 -0.09 -10.05
C THR A 70 11.59 -0.87 -9.74
N LEU A 71 10.52 -0.15 -9.41
CA LEU A 71 9.17 -0.70 -9.33
C LEU A 71 8.53 -0.68 -10.71
N ILE A 72 7.83 -1.75 -11.04
CA ILE A 72 7.13 -1.93 -12.31
C ILE A 72 5.68 -2.35 -12.08
N ALA A 73 4.82 -2.09 -13.06
CA ALA A 73 3.47 -2.62 -13.10
C ALA A 73 3.47 -4.10 -13.55
N PHE A 74 2.41 -4.83 -13.22
CA PHE A 74 2.30 -6.26 -13.55
C PHE A 74 2.30 -6.55 -15.05
N ASP A 75 1.76 -5.67 -15.87
CA ASP A 75 1.73 -5.77 -17.31
C ASP A 75 3.11 -5.58 -17.98
N SER A 76 4.05 -4.95 -17.28
CA SER A 76 5.44 -4.79 -17.74
C SER A 76 6.34 -5.99 -17.42
N ILE A 77 5.88 -6.98 -16.65
CA ILE A 77 6.67 -8.17 -16.29
C ILE A 77 7.27 -8.89 -17.49
N PRO A 78 6.52 -9.20 -18.57
CA PRO A 78 7.10 -9.89 -19.72
C PRO A 78 8.24 -9.12 -20.39
N LEU A 79 8.18 -7.78 -20.35
CA LEU A 79 9.26 -6.94 -20.86
C LEU A 79 10.51 -7.06 -19.98
N ILE A 80 10.36 -7.00 -18.66
CA ILE A 80 11.48 -7.15 -17.72
C ILE A 80 12.15 -8.52 -17.84
N GLU A 81 11.36 -9.59 -17.93
CA GLU A 81 11.85 -10.96 -18.12
C GLU A 81 12.66 -11.14 -19.43
N SER A 82 12.46 -10.25 -20.41
CA SER A 82 13.21 -10.23 -21.67
C SER A 82 14.56 -9.50 -21.57
N ILE A 83 14.82 -8.75 -20.50
CA ILE A 83 16.05 -7.98 -20.32
C ILE A 83 17.16 -8.88 -19.77
N PRO A 84 18.29 -9.08 -20.48
CA PRO A 84 19.38 -9.91 -20.01
C PRO A 84 19.96 -9.43 -18.67
N GLY A 85 19.98 -10.31 -17.68
CA GLY A 85 20.51 -10.01 -16.34
C GLY A 85 19.55 -9.28 -15.40
N ALA A 86 18.34 -8.93 -15.84
CA ALA A 86 17.32 -8.44 -14.94
C ALA A 86 16.71 -9.60 -14.14
N GLU A 87 16.44 -9.36 -12.87
CA GLU A 87 15.82 -10.30 -11.95
C GLU A 87 14.53 -9.69 -11.39
N LEU A 88 13.45 -10.45 -11.44
CA LEU A 88 12.18 -10.04 -10.89
C LEU A 88 12.09 -10.47 -9.41
N MET A 89 12.03 -9.50 -8.52
CA MET A 89 11.84 -9.74 -7.09
C MET A 89 10.38 -9.49 -6.71
N SER A 90 9.76 -10.49 -6.06
CA SER A 90 8.40 -10.37 -5.54
C SER A 90 8.42 -10.44 -4.01
N PHE A 91 7.79 -9.46 -3.38
CA PHE A 91 7.69 -9.39 -1.92
C PHE A 91 6.26 -9.73 -1.49
N PRO A 92 6.04 -10.78 -0.69
CA PRO A 92 4.74 -11.05 -0.12
C PRO A 92 4.27 -9.88 0.76
N GLY A 93 3.04 -9.41 0.55
CA GLY A 93 2.47 -8.31 1.34
C GLY A 93 2.97 -6.90 0.96
N GLY A 94 3.56 -6.75 -0.23
CA GLY A 94 4.10 -5.46 -0.70
C GLY A 94 3.03 -4.40 -1.05
N GLY A 95 1.78 -4.76 -1.11
CA GLY A 95 0.66 -3.85 -1.36
C GLY A 95 -0.67 -4.59 -1.40
N GLU A 96 -1.70 -3.91 -0.97
CA GLU A 96 -3.07 -4.41 -1.02
C GLU A 96 -3.96 -3.45 -1.81
N SER A 97 -4.81 -3.99 -2.66
CA SER A 97 -5.87 -3.23 -3.32
C SER A 97 -7.20 -3.59 -2.66
N ALA A 98 -7.86 -2.60 -2.10
CA ALA A 98 -9.12 -2.78 -1.40
C ALA A 98 -10.21 -1.88 -1.97
N LEU A 99 -11.45 -2.39 -2.01
CA LEU A 99 -12.65 -1.59 -2.18
C LEU A 99 -13.21 -1.27 -0.81
N THR A 100 -13.14 0.00 -0.42
CA THR A 100 -13.58 0.47 0.89
C THR A 100 -14.96 1.13 0.79
N PHE A 101 -15.90 0.67 1.60
CA PHE A 101 -17.23 1.24 1.69
C PHE A 101 -17.27 2.35 2.75
N TYR A 102 -17.17 3.59 2.31
CA TYR A 102 -17.20 4.77 3.18
C TYR A 102 -18.64 5.12 3.64
N GLY A 103 -18.72 6.03 4.59
CA GLY A 103 -20.00 6.62 5.04
C GLY A 103 -20.55 6.04 6.34
N GLN A 104 -19.89 5.07 6.96
CA GLN A 104 -20.34 4.37 8.18
C GLN A 104 -19.76 4.96 9.48
N TYR A 105 -19.35 6.23 9.48
CA TYR A 105 -18.67 6.83 10.62
C TYR A 105 -19.63 7.57 11.56
N TYR A 106 -19.90 6.98 12.73
CA TYR A 106 -20.90 7.49 13.67
C TYR A 106 -20.37 8.44 14.75
N VAL A 107 -19.09 8.73 14.81
CA VAL A 107 -18.54 9.57 15.88
C VAL A 107 -19.20 10.94 15.85
N GLY A 108 -19.77 11.31 16.99
CA GLY A 108 -20.48 12.57 17.16
C GLY A 108 -21.80 12.69 16.38
N LEU A 109 -22.39 11.56 15.93
CA LEU A 109 -23.63 11.57 15.13
C LEU A 109 -24.72 12.42 15.81
N GLY A 110 -25.24 13.41 15.07
CA GLY A 110 -26.28 14.33 15.55
C GLY A 110 -25.78 15.44 16.50
N THR A 111 -24.45 15.58 16.66
CA THR A 111 -23.83 16.63 17.47
C THR A 111 -22.97 17.54 16.60
N GLU A 112 -22.46 18.66 17.17
CA GLU A 112 -21.52 19.56 16.51
C GLU A 112 -20.19 18.88 16.17
N ASP A 113 -19.85 17.80 16.89
CA ASP A 113 -18.63 17.00 16.67
C ASP A 113 -18.80 15.89 15.65
N GLN A 114 -19.92 15.85 14.92
CA GLN A 114 -20.16 14.83 13.93
C GLN A 114 -19.07 14.83 12.84
N GLN A 115 -18.43 13.68 12.70
CA GLN A 115 -17.43 13.50 11.66
C GLN A 115 -18.07 13.48 10.27
N PRO A 116 -17.41 14.03 9.24
CA PRO A 116 -17.95 14.12 7.88
C PRO A 116 -18.07 12.76 7.17
N GLY A 117 -17.61 11.69 7.82
CA GLY A 117 -17.61 10.34 7.25
C GLY A 117 -18.92 9.56 7.39
N TYR A 118 -20.04 10.18 7.85
CA TYR A 118 -21.34 9.54 7.91
C TYR A 118 -22.26 10.04 6.81
N ASP A 119 -22.71 9.11 5.95
CA ASP A 119 -23.70 9.41 4.89
C ASP A 119 -24.68 8.26 4.73
N PRO A 120 -25.88 8.36 5.33
CA PRO A 120 -26.91 7.32 5.26
C PRO A 120 -27.64 7.26 3.90
N SER A 121 -27.30 8.11 2.94
CA SER A 121 -27.83 7.99 1.58
C SER A 121 -27.25 6.79 0.82
N TYR A 122 -26.10 6.26 1.25
CA TYR A 122 -25.54 5.06 0.68
C TYR A 122 -26.26 3.79 1.16
N PRO A 123 -26.60 2.85 0.28
CA PRO A 123 -27.32 1.63 0.65
C PRO A 123 -26.53 0.66 1.53
N TRP A 124 -25.20 0.83 1.61
CA TRP A 124 -24.31 0.06 2.47
C TRP A 124 -24.04 0.73 3.83
N VAL A 125 -24.66 1.88 4.11
CA VAL A 125 -24.58 2.61 5.38
C VAL A 125 -25.86 2.43 6.16
N SER A 126 -25.77 2.07 7.44
CA SER A 126 -26.92 2.02 8.33
C SER A 126 -27.31 3.42 8.80
N SER A 127 -28.59 3.70 8.83
CA SER A 127 -29.14 4.91 9.48
C SER A 127 -29.24 4.77 11.00
N ASN A 128 -28.92 3.60 11.56
CA ASN A 128 -28.96 3.30 12.98
C ASN A 128 -27.59 2.82 13.47
N ALA A 129 -27.11 3.37 14.57
CA ALA A 129 -25.82 2.99 15.17
C ALA A 129 -25.89 1.68 15.97
N ASP A 130 -27.09 1.20 16.31
CA ASP A 130 -27.27 -0.08 16.98
C ASP A 130 -26.96 -1.22 16.02
N LEU A 131 -25.97 -2.03 16.37
CA LEU A 131 -25.47 -3.16 15.56
C LEU A 131 -26.51 -4.29 15.41
N ASP A 132 -27.46 -4.37 16.35
CA ASP A 132 -28.53 -5.36 16.35
C ASP A 132 -29.81 -4.88 15.61
N SER A 133 -29.77 -3.66 15.06
CA SER A 133 -30.91 -3.09 14.35
C SER A 133 -31.09 -3.71 12.94
N PRO A 134 -32.36 -3.75 12.44
CA PRO A 134 -32.62 -4.18 11.06
C PRO A 134 -31.94 -3.35 10.00
N GLU A 135 -31.75 -2.05 10.23
CA GLU A 135 -31.05 -1.13 9.32
C GLU A 135 -29.56 -1.50 9.22
N TRP A 136 -28.94 -1.90 10.34
CA TRP A 136 -27.56 -2.37 10.34
C TRP A 136 -27.42 -3.67 9.55
N GLU A 137 -28.31 -4.63 9.79
CA GLU A 137 -28.32 -5.90 9.05
C GLU A 137 -28.53 -5.70 7.56
N GLN A 138 -29.44 -4.81 7.15
CA GLN A 138 -29.65 -4.46 5.76
C GLN A 138 -28.37 -3.91 5.12
N ALA A 139 -27.71 -2.92 5.76
CA ALA A 139 -26.48 -2.34 5.28
C ALA A 139 -25.35 -3.39 5.21
N ARG A 140 -25.26 -4.29 6.19
CA ARG A 140 -24.31 -5.41 6.20
C ARG A 140 -24.53 -6.35 5.01
N LEU A 141 -25.78 -6.70 4.71
CA LEU A 141 -26.13 -7.57 3.58
C LEU A 141 -25.79 -6.93 2.23
N VAL A 142 -25.98 -5.61 2.09
CA VAL A 142 -25.57 -4.87 0.89
C VAL A 142 -24.05 -4.94 0.71
N ARG A 143 -23.27 -4.66 1.77
CA ARG A 143 -21.79 -4.77 1.72
C ARG A 143 -21.36 -6.19 1.35
N LYS A 144 -22.00 -7.20 1.95
CA LYS A 144 -21.71 -8.61 1.64
C LYS A 144 -22.01 -8.94 0.18
N ALA A 145 -23.16 -8.51 -0.35
CA ALA A 145 -23.51 -8.74 -1.74
C ALA A 145 -22.53 -8.11 -2.72
N LEU A 146 -22.11 -6.87 -2.46
CA LEU A 146 -21.09 -6.17 -3.26
C LEU A 146 -19.73 -6.89 -3.17
N ALA A 147 -19.34 -7.35 -1.99
CA ALA A 147 -18.11 -8.09 -1.80
C ALA A 147 -18.10 -9.43 -2.54
N ILE A 148 -19.23 -10.14 -2.57
CA ILE A 148 -19.39 -11.41 -3.32
C ILE A 148 -19.41 -11.17 -4.84
N ALA A 149 -19.92 -10.04 -5.30
CA ALA A 149 -19.98 -9.70 -6.72
C ALA A 149 -18.58 -9.48 -7.36
N ILE A 150 -17.53 -9.29 -6.55
CA ILE A 150 -16.17 -9.12 -7.02
C ILE A 150 -15.48 -10.48 -7.09
N ASP A 151 -15.22 -10.96 -8.30
CA ASP A 151 -14.41 -12.16 -8.50
C ASP A 151 -12.92 -11.82 -8.29
N ARG A 152 -12.48 -11.93 -7.03
CA ARG A 152 -11.10 -11.63 -6.63
C ARG A 152 -10.11 -12.58 -7.27
N GLN A 153 -10.49 -13.85 -7.45
CA GLN A 153 -9.59 -14.83 -8.07
C GLN A 153 -9.38 -14.50 -9.55
N ALA A 154 -10.43 -14.12 -10.27
CA ALA A 154 -10.29 -13.67 -11.65
C ALA A 154 -9.39 -12.42 -11.76
N ILE A 155 -9.44 -11.50 -10.80
CA ILE A 155 -8.52 -10.35 -10.75
C ILE A 155 -7.08 -10.83 -10.56
N VAL A 156 -6.83 -11.74 -9.61
CA VAL A 156 -5.49 -12.31 -9.39
C VAL A 156 -4.98 -13.00 -10.65
N ASP A 157 -5.80 -13.82 -11.29
CA ASP A 157 -5.37 -14.62 -12.44
C ASP A 157 -5.15 -13.78 -13.69
N THR A 158 -5.99 -12.77 -13.93
CA THR A 158 -5.98 -12.01 -15.19
C THR A 158 -5.19 -10.70 -15.12
N LEU A 159 -5.32 -9.94 -14.02
CA LEU A 159 -4.66 -8.64 -13.90
C LEU A 159 -3.30 -8.73 -13.20
N LEU A 160 -3.16 -9.67 -12.26
CA LEU A 160 -1.91 -9.84 -11.51
C LEU A 160 -1.06 -11.02 -12.01
N GLY A 161 -1.49 -11.68 -13.10
CA GLY A 161 -0.76 -12.80 -13.68
C GLY A 161 -0.53 -13.97 -12.69
N GLY A 162 -1.47 -14.19 -11.77
CA GLY A 162 -1.36 -15.21 -10.72
C GLY A 162 -0.41 -14.83 -9.56
N ARG A 163 0.14 -13.62 -9.54
CA ARG A 163 1.13 -13.17 -8.55
C ARG A 163 0.52 -12.48 -7.33
N GLY A 164 -0.77 -12.62 -7.11
CA GLY A 164 -1.49 -12.07 -5.97
C GLY A 164 -2.14 -13.16 -5.14
N GLN A 165 -2.82 -12.72 -4.09
CA GLN A 165 -3.67 -13.55 -3.26
C GLN A 165 -5.02 -12.86 -3.09
N ALA A 166 -6.12 -13.58 -3.34
CA ALA A 166 -7.43 -13.11 -2.96
C ALA A 166 -7.54 -13.08 -1.44
N ALA A 167 -7.83 -11.92 -0.88
CA ALA A 167 -7.94 -11.69 0.55
C ALA A 167 -9.30 -11.09 0.91
N VAL A 168 -9.75 -11.30 2.14
CA VAL A 168 -10.99 -10.73 2.69
C VAL A 168 -10.75 -9.68 3.77
N LEU A 169 -9.59 -9.70 4.39
CA LEU A 169 -9.19 -8.71 5.40
C LEU A 169 -8.09 -7.81 4.84
N TRP A 170 -8.30 -6.51 4.99
CA TRP A 170 -7.28 -5.52 4.70
C TRP A 170 -6.14 -5.61 5.72
N ASP A 171 -4.91 -5.41 5.25
CA ASP A 171 -3.64 -5.47 5.99
C ASP A 171 -3.26 -6.85 6.56
N PHE A 172 -4.10 -7.85 6.45
CA PHE A 172 -3.88 -9.15 7.07
C PHE A 172 -3.98 -10.35 6.13
N GLY A 173 -4.21 -10.12 4.84
CA GLY A 173 -4.46 -11.17 3.85
C GLY A 173 -3.42 -12.29 3.85
N GLN A 174 -2.14 -11.94 4.00
CA GLN A 174 -1.04 -12.93 4.09
C GLN A 174 -1.10 -13.84 5.32
N TYR A 175 -1.80 -13.42 6.38
CA TYR A 175 -1.90 -14.16 7.65
C TYR A 175 -3.25 -14.84 7.86
N GLU A 176 -4.23 -14.65 6.97
CA GLU A 176 -5.59 -15.19 7.12
C GLU A 176 -5.61 -16.70 7.39
N LYS A 177 -4.72 -17.45 6.73
CA LYS A 177 -4.64 -18.90 6.87
C LYS A 177 -4.09 -19.36 8.21
N THR A 178 -3.38 -18.50 8.93
CA THR A 178 -2.63 -18.89 10.13
C THR A 178 -3.32 -18.52 11.42
N TRP A 179 -4.11 -17.43 11.45
CA TRP A 179 -4.66 -16.96 12.71
C TRP A 179 -6.13 -16.54 12.64
N LEU A 180 -6.72 -16.40 11.44
CA LEU A 180 -8.13 -16.10 11.33
C LEU A 180 -8.97 -17.35 11.64
N PRO A 181 -9.86 -17.33 12.65
CA PRO A 181 -10.78 -18.42 12.95
C PRO A 181 -11.64 -18.79 11.74
N ASP A 182 -11.99 -20.07 11.60
CA ASP A 182 -12.74 -20.56 10.43
C ASP A 182 -14.13 -19.92 10.30
N ASP A 183 -14.77 -19.58 11.43
CA ASP A 183 -16.06 -18.88 11.47
C ASP A 183 -15.99 -17.41 11.03
N MET A 184 -14.80 -16.82 11.02
CA MET A 184 -14.54 -15.48 10.46
C MET A 184 -14.11 -15.52 8.99
N ARG A 185 -13.84 -16.69 8.45
CA ARG A 185 -13.55 -16.86 7.02
C ARG A 185 -14.87 -16.84 6.25
N TRP A 186 -14.98 -15.85 5.42
CA TRP A 186 -16.16 -15.75 4.56
C TRP A 186 -15.89 -16.58 3.31
N GLU A 187 -16.58 -17.69 3.19
CA GLU A 187 -16.63 -18.45 1.94
C GLU A 187 -17.46 -17.63 0.94
N TYR A 188 -16.84 -17.33 -0.18
CA TYR A 188 -17.47 -16.64 -1.30
C TYR A 188 -17.73 -17.62 -2.43
#